data_5fc6d427c8dc56aabf6ad36d31f48e95
#
_entry.id   5fc6d427c8dc56aabf6ad36d31f48e95
#
_cell.length_a   1.000
_cell.length_b   1.000
_cell.length_c   1.000
_cell.angle_alpha   90.00
_cell.angle_beta   90.00
_cell.angle_gamma   90.00
#
_symmetry.space_group_name_H-M   'P 1'
#
loop_
_entity.id
_entity.type
_entity.pdbx_description
1 polymer ?
#
loop_
_entity_poly.entity_id
_entity_poly.type
_entity_poly.pdbx_seq_one_letter_code
_entity_poly.pdbx_strand_id
1 'polypeptide(L)'
;FILEKDGQRREFELDNYPDSTWTFIDSRTVEISKGYVPPIHDFSITRCDNGDDITDEVIDSKGYTMLLIAPYLEKSDNMQFNDINRIYDYARENKVPFYCLTASSDKEIERWKDMTGAEYPFCLTDATTLRTVIRSSPGLVVIHNGHIIGKWSHNALPDESMTKVDMQHSAIGIMPQNQVSGNIAWILSWFVIPLFLLTLADRLWAWTSWVRHKEESSIIYKLLKKKRKMRKKIVAGNWKMNMNLQDGIALAKELNETLSAEKPNCGVVICTPFIHLASIAQFLNQDIIGLGAENCADKEKGAFTGEVSAEMVKSTGAQYVILGHSERREYYNETPEILKEKVLLALKNGLKVIFCIGESLAEREANKQNEVCKAELEGSVFNLTAEEFKNIVIAYEPIWAIGTGKTATAEQAEEIHAFIRSCVAEKYGEAVAEDTSILYGGSCKASNAPELFAKPDIDGGLIGGASLKAADFKGIIDAWKK
;
A
#
# COMPACT_ATOMS: atom_id res chain seq x y z
N PHE A 1 28.27 48.54 -16.77
CA PHE A 1 28.80 49.63 -15.97
C PHE A 1 29.68 50.52 -16.86
N ILE A 2 29.51 51.82 -16.75
CA ILE A 2 30.35 52.78 -17.44
C ILE A 2 31.33 53.36 -16.42
N LEU A 3 32.62 53.12 -16.63
CA LEU A 3 33.67 53.57 -15.74
C LEU A 3 34.67 54.50 -16.52
N GLU A 4 35.31 55.39 -15.78
CA GLU A 4 36.30 56.36 -16.34
C GLU A 4 37.65 56.21 -15.63
N LYS A 5 38.73 56.25 -16.45
CA LYS A 5 40.09 56.31 -15.98
C LYS A 5 40.87 57.16 -16.94
N ASP A 6 41.64 58.08 -16.41
CA ASP A 6 42.50 59.04 -17.21
C ASP A 6 41.75 59.78 -18.35
N GLY A 7 40.44 60.12 -18.08
CA GLY A 7 39.62 60.85 -19.05
C GLY A 7 39.03 59.97 -20.16
N GLN A 8 39.21 58.64 -20.10
CA GLN A 8 38.61 57.68 -21.04
C GLN A 8 37.51 56.89 -20.36
N ARG A 9 36.31 56.86 -20.98
CA ARG A 9 35.17 56.06 -20.53
C ARG A 9 35.13 54.75 -21.27
N ARG A 10 34.86 53.63 -20.53
CA ARG A 10 34.66 52.30 -21.09
C ARG A 10 33.47 51.61 -20.42
N GLU A 11 32.83 50.75 -21.19
CA GLU A 11 31.75 49.88 -20.68
C GLU A 11 32.36 48.54 -20.24
N PHE A 12 31.89 48.04 -19.09
CA PHE A 12 32.29 46.78 -18.50
C PHE A 12 31.03 45.99 -18.08
N GLU A 13 31.08 44.67 -18.21
CA GLU A 13 30.08 43.77 -17.70
C GLU A 13 30.46 43.28 -16.29
N LEU A 14 29.53 42.62 -15.60
CA LEU A 14 29.77 42.16 -14.23
C LEU A 14 30.94 41.17 -14.14
N ASP A 15 31.10 40.31 -15.17
CA ASP A 15 32.12 39.26 -15.23
C ASP A 15 33.53 39.77 -15.52
N ASN A 16 33.68 41.03 -16.02
CA ASN A 16 34.94 41.64 -16.33
C ASN A 16 35.12 43.03 -15.68
N TYR A 17 34.46 43.22 -14.53
CA TYR A 17 34.52 44.47 -13.78
C TYR A 17 35.97 44.77 -13.34
N PRO A 18 36.51 45.97 -13.66
CA PRO A 18 37.90 46.26 -13.42
C PRO A 18 38.21 46.54 -11.93
N ASP A 19 39.51 46.71 -11.65
CA ASP A 19 40.00 46.99 -10.30
C ASP A 19 39.63 48.42 -9.81
N SER A 20 39.97 48.72 -8.56
CA SER A 20 39.64 49.98 -7.88
C SER A 20 40.30 51.24 -8.47
N THR A 21 41.06 51.13 -9.59
CA THR A 21 41.69 52.30 -10.27
C THR A 21 40.76 53.01 -11.26
N TRP A 22 39.56 52.44 -11.50
CA TRP A 22 38.51 53.00 -12.33
C TRP A 22 37.43 53.66 -11.51
N THR A 23 36.92 54.80 -11.92
CA THR A 23 35.85 55.55 -11.24
C THR A 23 34.53 55.21 -11.91
N PHE A 24 33.54 54.81 -11.13
CA PHE A 24 32.18 54.55 -11.59
C PHE A 24 31.50 55.86 -12.01
N ILE A 25 30.91 55.87 -13.21
CA ILE A 25 30.17 57.02 -13.76
C ILE A 25 28.69 56.72 -13.85
N ASP A 26 28.31 55.56 -14.45
CA ASP A 26 26.92 55.22 -14.69
C ASP A 26 26.75 53.74 -14.90
N SER A 27 25.49 53.22 -14.81
CA SER A 27 25.17 51.86 -15.18
C SER A 27 23.95 51.85 -16.10
N ARG A 28 24.01 50.99 -17.12
CA ARG A 28 22.87 50.69 -17.97
C ARG A 28 22.45 49.25 -17.76
N THR A 29 21.19 49.02 -17.37
CA THR A 29 20.62 47.70 -17.32
C THR A 29 19.89 47.41 -18.63
N VAL A 30 20.32 46.38 -19.35
CA VAL A 30 19.63 45.89 -20.55
C VAL A 30 18.90 44.64 -20.14
N GLU A 31 17.58 44.67 -20.20
CA GLU A 31 16.74 43.51 -19.94
C GLU A 31 16.86 42.50 -21.08
N ILE A 32 17.60 41.39 -20.87
CA ILE A 32 17.88 40.36 -21.90
C ILE A 32 16.71 39.40 -22.06
N SER A 33 15.95 39.20 -21.00
CA SER A 33 14.68 38.47 -21.02
C SER A 33 13.76 38.99 -19.93
N LYS A 34 12.45 39.05 -20.19
CA LYS A 34 11.49 39.24 -19.11
C LYS A 34 11.61 38.06 -18.16
N GLY A 35 12.06 38.30 -16.94
CA GLY A 35 12.04 37.34 -15.87
C GLY A 35 10.64 36.78 -15.64
N TYR A 36 10.52 35.70 -14.88
CA TYR A 36 9.25 35.21 -14.41
C TYR A 36 8.46 36.34 -13.75
N VAL A 37 7.33 36.68 -14.37
CA VAL A 37 6.39 37.65 -13.82
C VAL A 37 5.51 36.89 -12.81
N PRO A 38 5.63 37.15 -11.50
CA PRO A 38 4.80 36.46 -10.53
C PRO A 38 3.32 36.74 -10.84
N PRO A 39 2.42 35.76 -10.62
CA PRO A 39 0.98 35.93 -10.89
C PRO A 39 0.28 36.97 -10.00
N ILE A 40 0.99 37.53 -9.02
CA ILE A 40 0.50 38.56 -8.09
C ILE A 40 1.38 39.79 -8.29
N HIS A 41 0.82 40.83 -8.89
CA HIS A 41 1.53 42.08 -9.16
C HIS A 41 1.27 43.16 -8.12
N ASP A 42 0.05 43.19 -7.57
CA ASP A 42 -0.40 44.22 -6.67
C ASP A 42 -1.16 43.57 -5.51
N PHE A 43 -0.47 43.39 -4.37
CA PHE A 43 -1.10 42.90 -3.15
C PHE A 43 -1.65 44.12 -2.37
N SER A 44 -2.95 44.16 -2.17
CA SER A 44 -3.58 45.19 -1.36
C SER A 44 -4.57 44.63 -0.33
N ILE A 45 -4.65 45.27 0.83
CA ILE A 45 -5.60 44.97 1.90
C ILE A 45 -6.50 46.18 2.06
N THR A 46 -7.71 46.12 1.53
CA THR A 46 -8.66 47.22 1.56
C THR A 46 -9.77 46.96 2.58
N ARG A 47 -10.01 47.86 3.51
CA ARG A 47 -11.06 47.73 4.51
C ARG A 47 -12.42 47.80 3.85
N CYS A 48 -13.34 46.92 4.27
CA CYS A 48 -14.72 46.91 3.74
C CYS A 48 -15.61 48.03 4.30
N ASP A 49 -15.28 48.62 5.46
CA ASP A 49 -16.12 49.63 6.15
C ASP A 49 -15.89 51.03 5.64
N ASN A 50 -14.69 51.39 5.22
CA ASN A 50 -14.36 52.76 4.82
C ASN A 50 -13.58 52.86 3.48
N GLY A 51 -13.16 51.74 2.92
CA GLY A 51 -12.41 51.68 1.67
C GLY A 51 -10.91 52.02 1.75
N ASP A 52 -10.37 52.19 2.97
CA ASP A 52 -8.97 52.50 3.18
C ASP A 52 -8.07 51.35 2.83
N ASP A 53 -6.95 51.59 2.14
CA ASP A 53 -5.87 50.64 1.95
C ASP A 53 -4.98 50.66 3.20
N ILE A 54 -4.95 49.52 3.88
CA ILE A 54 -4.15 49.31 5.11
C ILE A 54 -2.98 48.37 4.89
N THR A 55 -2.56 48.13 3.64
CA THR A 55 -1.53 47.16 3.29
C THR A 55 -0.21 47.39 4.05
N ASP A 56 0.29 48.64 4.00
CA ASP A 56 1.54 49.00 4.66
C ASP A 56 1.37 48.97 6.20
N GLU A 57 0.20 49.32 6.73
CA GLU A 57 -0.09 49.24 8.15
C GLU A 57 -0.01 47.78 8.68
N VAL A 58 -0.45 46.82 7.89
CA VAL A 58 -0.46 45.44 8.25
C VAL A 58 0.96 44.79 8.04
N ILE A 59 1.58 45.08 6.89
CA ILE A 59 2.87 44.43 6.52
C ILE A 59 4.03 45.02 7.31
N ASP A 60 4.09 46.37 7.43
CA ASP A 60 5.18 47.08 8.12
C ASP A 60 4.84 47.40 9.60
N SER A 61 3.85 46.69 10.16
CA SER A 61 3.42 46.92 11.54
C SER A 61 4.58 46.75 12.53
N LYS A 62 4.78 47.75 13.40
CA LYS A 62 5.70 47.66 14.55
C LYS A 62 4.89 47.10 15.73
N GLY A 63 4.85 45.81 15.84
CA GLY A 63 4.11 45.10 16.88
C GLY A 63 3.40 43.85 16.32
N TYR A 64 2.39 43.41 17.05
CA TYR A 64 1.61 42.25 16.65
C TYR A 64 0.40 42.66 15.80
N THR A 65 0.10 41.84 14.79
CA THR A 65 -1.13 41.90 13.99
C THR A 65 -1.64 40.48 13.77
N MET A 66 -2.95 40.28 13.96
CA MET A 66 -3.61 39.00 13.71
C MET A 66 -4.45 39.08 12.43
N LEU A 67 -4.31 38.09 11.57
CA LEU A 67 -5.05 37.97 10.33
C LEU A 67 -5.82 36.66 10.30
N LEU A 68 -7.13 36.74 10.23
CA LEU A 68 -7.98 35.62 9.92
C LEU A 68 -8.11 35.54 8.39
N ILE A 69 -7.63 34.49 7.78
CA ILE A 69 -7.61 34.33 6.33
C ILE A 69 -8.73 33.39 5.90
N ALA A 70 -9.69 33.91 5.17
CA ALA A 70 -10.83 33.18 4.64
C ALA A 70 -11.08 33.59 3.18
N PRO A 71 -10.37 33.02 2.19
CA PRO A 71 -10.44 33.46 0.79
C PRO A 71 -11.85 33.56 0.25
N TYR A 72 -12.73 32.64 0.66
CA TYR A 72 -14.16 32.63 0.35
C TYR A 72 -14.94 32.23 1.60
N LEU A 73 -15.68 33.18 2.22
CA LEU A 73 -16.46 32.94 3.44
C LEU A 73 -17.53 31.87 3.22
N GLU A 74 -18.18 31.87 2.07
CA GLU A 74 -19.21 30.89 1.69
C GLU A 74 -18.70 29.46 1.53
N LYS A 75 -17.37 29.28 1.49
CA LYS A 75 -16.67 27.97 1.39
C LYS A 75 -15.82 27.67 2.60
N SER A 76 -15.78 28.57 3.57
CA SER A 76 -14.99 28.42 4.78
C SER A 76 -15.74 27.60 5.82
N ASP A 77 -15.00 26.82 6.61
CA ASP A 77 -15.58 26.10 7.74
C ASP A 77 -15.98 27.09 8.84
N ASN A 78 -17.21 26.98 9.30
CA ASN A 78 -17.76 27.84 10.36
C ASN A 78 -17.93 27.10 11.71
N MET A 79 -17.49 25.84 11.83
CA MET A 79 -17.73 25.09 13.07
C MET A 79 -16.93 25.63 14.26
N GLN A 80 -15.81 26.32 14.01
CA GLN A 80 -14.93 26.86 15.05
C GLN A 80 -15.11 28.35 15.29
N PHE A 81 -16.28 28.94 14.98
CA PHE A 81 -16.51 30.37 15.13
C PHE A 81 -16.37 30.86 16.59
N ASN A 82 -16.73 30.04 17.57
CA ASN A 82 -16.56 30.39 18.99
C ASN A 82 -15.08 30.58 19.38
N ASP A 83 -14.21 29.76 18.85
CA ASP A 83 -12.76 29.85 19.08
C ASP A 83 -12.19 31.09 18.38
N ILE A 84 -12.65 31.38 17.17
CA ILE A 84 -12.24 32.59 16.43
C ILE A 84 -12.68 33.85 17.17
N ASN A 85 -13.92 33.92 17.64
CA ASN A 85 -14.44 35.06 18.40
C ASN A 85 -13.67 35.24 19.71
N ARG A 86 -13.37 34.15 20.42
CA ARG A 86 -12.50 34.20 21.63
C ARG A 86 -11.11 34.75 21.32
N ILE A 87 -10.51 34.37 20.21
CA ILE A 87 -9.20 34.90 19.78
C ILE A 87 -9.29 36.37 19.42
N TYR A 88 -10.39 36.79 18.81
CA TYR A 88 -10.65 38.23 18.54
C TYR A 88 -10.79 39.03 19.84
N ASP A 89 -11.54 38.53 20.84
CA ASP A 89 -11.64 39.16 22.16
C ASP A 89 -10.28 39.28 22.82
N TYR A 90 -9.48 38.21 22.77
CA TYR A 90 -8.10 38.24 23.26
C TYR A 90 -7.22 39.27 22.54
N ALA A 91 -7.33 39.39 21.20
CA ALA A 91 -6.61 40.40 20.43
C ALA A 91 -7.02 41.81 20.87
N ARG A 92 -8.33 42.05 21.07
CA ARG A 92 -8.88 43.34 21.54
C ARG A 92 -8.37 43.71 22.95
N GLU A 93 -8.36 42.76 23.88
CA GLU A 93 -7.85 42.97 25.25
C GLU A 93 -6.35 43.30 25.24
N ASN A 94 -5.58 42.68 24.38
CA ASN A 94 -4.15 42.93 24.24
C ASN A 94 -3.81 44.11 23.30
N LYS A 95 -4.82 44.84 22.79
CA LYS A 95 -4.67 45.94 21.82
C LYS A 95 -3.92 45.55 20.56
N VAL A 96 -4.12 44.33 20.09
CA VAL A 96 -3.55 43.79 18.86
C VAL A 96 -4.54 43.98 17.73
N PRO A 97 -4.18 44.63 16.61
CA PRO A 97 -5.03 44.71 15.43
C PRO A 97 -5.40 43.29 14.93
N PHE A 98 -6.71 43.13 14.60
CA PHE A 98 -7.25 41.88 14.08
C PHE A 98 -8.08 42.18 12.84
N TYR A 99 -7.80 41.50 11.72
CA TYR A 99 -8.49 41.68 10.45
C TYR A 99 -8.86 40.35 9.83
N CYS A 100 -10.06 40.27 9.25
CA CYS A 100 -10.46 39.12 8.43
C CYS A 100 -10.24 39.45 6.95
N LEU A 101 -9.31 38.74 6.30
CA LEU A 101 -8.98 38.94 4.89
C LEU A 101 -9.79 37.96 4.02
N THR A 102 -10.56 38.51 3.08
CA THR A 102 -11.43 37.74 2.19
C THR A 102 -11.51 38.34 0.79
N ALA A 103 -11.93 37.53 -0.20
CA ALA A 103 -12.35 37.99 -1.52
C ALA A 103 -13.86 37.84 -1.73
N SER A 104 -14.61 37.60 -0.67
CA SER A 104 -16.06 37.44 -0.73
C SER A 104 -16.77 38.78 -0.88
N SER A 105 -17.99 38.76 -1.43
CA SER A 105 -18.85 39.98 -1.55
C SER A 105 -19.39 40.46 -0.21
N ASP A 106 -19.81 41.71 -0.16
CA ASP A 106 -20.47 42.32 1.04
C ASP A 106 -21.63 41.47 1.52
N LYS A 107 -22.41 40.89 0.61
CA LYS A 107 -23.55 40.03 0.96
C LYS A 107 -23.08 38.76 1.72
N GLU A 108 -21.99 38.17 1.33
CA GLU A 108 -21.45 36.97 2.00
C GLU A 108 -20.76 37.33 3.32
N ILE A 109 -20.20 38.55 3.43
CA ILE A 109 -19.66 39.08 4.68
C ILE A 109 -20.77 39.27 5.69
N GLU A 110 -21.90 39.91 5.32
CA GLU A 110 -23.04 40.08 6.21
C GLU A 110 -23.63 38.73 6.63
N ARG A 111 -23.79 37.81 5.69
CA ARG A 111 -24.24 36.44 6.01
C ARG A 111 -23.32 35.74 7.00
N TRP A 112 -22.01 35.91 6.86
CA TRP A 112 -21.03 35.35 7.79
C TRP A 112 -21.18 35.96 9.18
N LYS A 113 -21.32 37.28 9.30
CA LYS A 113 -21.57 37.97 10.56
C LYS A 113 -22.84 37.46 11.25
N ASP A 114 -23.93 37.32 10.51
CA ASP A 114 -25.19 36.79 11.02
C ASP A 114 -25.07 35.36 11.57
N MET A 115 -24.30 34.51 10.89
CA MET A 115 -24.13 33.12 11.29
C MET A 115 -23.17 32.94 12.47
N THR A 116 -22.10 33.73 12.54
CA THR A 116 -20.98 33.50 13.46
C THR A 116 -20.92 34.51 14.61
N GLY A 117 -21.70 35.61 14.53
CA GLY A 117 -21.60 36.71 15.49
C GLY A 117 -20.26 37.48 15.38
N ALA A 118 -19.61 37.47 14.22
CA ALA A 118 -18.32 38.11 14.02
C ALA A 118 -18.37 39.62 14.13
N GLU A 119 -17.62 40.21 15.08
CA GLU A 119 -17.46 41.65 15.28
C GLU A 119 -16.15 42.22 14.74
N TYR A 120 -15.26 41.35 14.25
CA TYR A 120 -13.97 41.79 13.71
C TYR A 120 -14.11 42.46 12.35
N PRO A 121 -13.18 43.40 12.01
CA PRO A 121 -13.20 44.10 10.73
C PRO A 121 -12.82 43.19 9.57
N PHE A 122 -13.54 43.34 8.45
CA PHE A 122 -13.29 42.64 7.21
C PHE A 122 -12.51 43.49 6.22
N CYS A 123 -11.60 42.88 5.49
CA CYS A 123 -10.82 43.54 4.44
C CYS A 123 -10.83 42.70 3.17
N LEU A 124 -10.93 43.33 2.02
CA LEU A 124 -10.86 42.72 0.72
C LEU A 124 -9.40 42.52 0.30
N THR A 125 -9.11 41.36 -0.22
CA THR A 125 -7.78 40.97 -0.74
C THR A 125 -7.94 39.89 -1.80
N ASP A 126 -6.98 39.80 -2.73
CA ASP A 126 -7.01 38.78 -3.77
C ASP A 126 -7.00 37.34 -3.20
N ALA A 127 -7.94 36.51 -3.67
CA ALA A 127 -8.09 35.12 -3.20
C ALA A 127 -6.89 34.23 -3.51
N THR A 128 -6.14 34.51 -4.60
CA THR A 128 -4.97 33.75 -4.98
C THR A 128 -3.85 33.96 -3.98
N THR A 129 -3.63 35.22 -3.61
CA THR A 129 -2.68 35.61 -2.57
C THR A 129 -3.02 34.97 -1.23
N LEU A 130 -4.28 35.05 -0.79
CA LEU A 130 -4.73 34.47 0.48
C LEU A 130 -4.44 32.95 0.56
N ARG A 131 -4.65 32.22 -0.53
CA ARG A 131 -4.35 30.77 -0.61
C ARG A 131 -2.86 30.44 -0.56
N THR A 132 -1.99 31.38 -0.93
CA THR A 132 -0.53 31.18 -0.80
C THR A 132 -0.07 31.39 0.63
N VAL A 133 -0.73 32.26 1.40
CA VAL A 133 -0.38 32.53 2.79
C VAL A 133 -0.69 31.34 3.70
N ILE A 134 -1.92 30.81 3.59
CA ILE A 134 -2.34 29.63 4.35
C ILE A 134 -3.35 28.82 3.54
N ARG A 135 -3.29 27.47 3.63
CA ARG A 135 -4.22 26.58 2.92
C ARG A 135 -5.54 26.35 3.65
N SER A 136 -5.58 26.61 4.96
CA SER A 136 -6.79 26.46 5.78
C SER A 136 -7.76 27.61 5.52
N SER A 137 -9.05 27.33 5.47
CA SER A 137 -10.11 28.34 5.31
C SER A 137 -11.25 28.07 6.31
N PRO A 138 -11.38 28.87 7.38
CA PRO A 138 -10.48 29.95 7.76
C PRO A 138 -9.12 29.45 8.31
N GLY A 139 -8.12 30.33 8.35
CA GLY A 139 -6.84 30.09 9.00
C GLY A 139 -6.36 31.36 9.71
N LEU A 140 -5.73 31.20 10.88
CA LEU A 140 -5.18 32.31 11.64
C LEU A 140 -3.68 32.47 11.34
N VAL A 141 -3.27 33.70 11.10
CA VAL A 141 -1.87 34.10 10.92
C VAL A 141 -1.53 35.23 11.88
N VAL A 142 -0.40 35.15 12.54
CA VAL A 142 0.09 36.20 13.43
C VAL A 142 1.38 36.77 12.86
N ILE A 143 1.42 38.08 12.71
CA ILE A 143 2.56 38.87 12.24
C ILE A 143 3.12 39.63 13.44
N HIS A 144 4.44 39.71 13.54
CA HIS A 144 5.14 40.56 14.49
C HIS A 144 6.31 41.26 13.80
N ASN A 145 6.32 42.58 13.82
CA ASN A 145 7.35 43.42 13.17
C ASN A 145 7.57 43.01 11.69
N GLY A 146 6.51 42.85 10.90
CA GLY A 146 6.55 42.45 9.51
C GLY A 146 6.87 40.99 9.23
N HIS A 147 7.06 40.17 10.26
CA HIS A 147 7.36 38.75 10.11
C HIS A 147 6.22 37.86 10.57
N ILE A 148 5.89 36.82 9.80
CA ILE A 148 4.92 35.82 10.23
C ILE A 148 5.58 34.96 11.31
N ILE A 149 5.03 35.00 12.52
CA ILE A 149 5.53 34.24 13.69
C ILE A 149 4.71 32.98 13.97
N GLY A 150 3.48 32.89 13.47
CA GLY A 150 2.61 31.72 13.66
C GLY A 150 1.55 31.59 12.61
N LYS A 151 1.16 30.34 12.30
CA LYS A 151 0.04 29.98 11.43
C LYS A 151 -0.72 28.81 12.03
N TRP A 152 -2.03 28.93 12.15
CA TRP A 152 -2.92 27.89 12.69
C TRP A 152 -4.04 27.58 11.71
N SER A 153 -4.31 26.32 11.50
CA SER A 153 -5.48 25.88 10.74
C SER A 153 -6.77 26.01 11.60
N HIS A 154 -7.93 26.06 10.96
CA HIS A 154 -9.21 26.08 11.68
C HIS A 154 -9.40 24.92 12.66
N ASN A 155 -8.78 23.74 12.40
CA ASN A 155 -8.84 22.57 13.28
C ASN A 155 -7.80 22.58 14.41
N ALA A 156 -6.91 23.55 14.46
CA ALA A 156 -5.82 23.64 15.43
C ALA A 156 -5.57 25.08 15.86
N LEU A 157 -6.65 25.83 16.10
CA LEU A 157 -6.59 27.19 16.61
C LEU A 157 -5.99 27.21 18.03
N PRO A 158 -5.40 28.35 18.45
CA PRO A 158 -4.93 28.54 19.83
C PRO A 158 -6.02 28.24 20.85
N ASP A 159 -5.71 27.39 21.80
CA ASP A 159 -6.65 26.98 22.85
C ASP A 159 -6.82 28.07 23.94
N GLU A 160 -7.76 27.84 24.85
CA GLU A 160 -8.04 28.76 25.95
C GLU A 160 -6.84 28.99 26.89
N SER A 161 -5.92 28.03 26.98
CA SER A 161 -4.73 28.19 27.84
C SER A 161 -3.76 29.22 27.25
N MET A 162 -3.64 29.29 25.94
CA MET A 162 -2.78 30.23 25.22
C MET A 162 -3.33 31.66 25.25
N THR A 163 -4.65 31.82 25.38
CA THR A 163 -5.32 33.16 25.44
C THR A 163 -5.46 33.71 26.86
N LYS A 164 -5.02 32.98 27.89
CA LYS A 164 -5.04 33.47 29.31
C LYS A 164 -3.81 34.27 29.70
N VAL A 165 -2.81 34.35 28.84
CA VAL A 165 -1.52 35.01 29.09
C VAL A 165 -1.38 36.15 28.09
N ASP A 166 -0.72 37.25 28.49
CA ASP A 166 -0.50 38.37 27.59
C ASP A 166 0.25 37.95 26.30
N MET A 167 0.11 38.72 25.24
CA MET A 167 0.64 38.40 23.92
C MET A 167 2.18 38.14 23.92
N GLN A 168 2.94 38.84 24.75
CA GLN A 168 4.39 38.73 24.78
C GLN A 168 4.88 37.44 25.47
N HIS A 169 4.05 36.85 26.34
CA HIS A 169 4.33 35.64 27.08
C HIS A 169 3.53 34.41 26.59
N SER A 170 2.59 34.65 25.69
CA SER A 170 1.79 33.58 25.09
C SER A 170 2.55 32.87 23.98
N ALA A 171 2.30 31.57 23.83
CA ALA A 171 2.81 30.78 22.69
C ALA A 171 2.32 31.34 21.33
N ILE A 172 1.28 32.18 21.30
CA ILE A 172 0.79 32.85 20.11
C ILE A 172 1.74 33.97 19.68
N GLY A 173 2.31 34.71 20.62
CA GLY A 173 3.19 35.87 20.36
C GLY A 173 4.70 35.57 20.36
N ILE A 174 5.09 34.38 20.77
CA ILE A 174 6.50 34.00 20.82
C ILE A 174 6.86 33.28 19.51
N MET A 175 7.84 33.86 18.80
CA MET A 175 8.42 33.17 17.63
C MET A 175 8.99 31.83 18.09
N PRO A 176 8.65 30.69 17.47
CA PRO A 176 9.23 29.41 17.83
C PRO A 176 10.75 29.53 17.74
N GLN A 177 11.43 29.51 18.89
CA GLN A 177 12.89 29.45 18.89
C GLN A 177 13.29 28.14 18.21
N ASN A 178 13.96 28.25 17.09
CA ASN A 178 14.61 27.12 16.46
C ASN A 178 15.61 26.52 17.46
N GLN A 179 15.17 25.54 18.23
CA GLN A 179 16.07 24.67 19.00
C GLN A 179 16.79 23.74 18.02
N VAL A 180 17.55 24.35 17.10
CA VAL A 180 18.24 23.66 15.98
C VAL A 180 19.19 22.61 16.54
N SER A 181 19.87 22.88 17.66
CA SER A 181 20.85 21.96 18.25
C SER A 181 20.21 20.75 18.95
N GLY A 182 19.12 20.95 19.68
CA GLY A 182 18.39 19.84 20.35
C GLY A 182 17.65 18.96 19.35
N ASN A 183 17.01 19.59 18.36
CA ASN A 183 16.29 18.88 17.31
C ASN A 183 17.22 18.12 16.37
N ILE A 184 18.43 18.63 16.07
CA ILE A 184 19.42 17.92 15.25
C ILE A 184 19.88 16.64 15.96
N ALA A 185 20.20 16.69 17.24
CA ALA A 185 20.60 15.50 18.01
C ALA A 185 19.47 14.48 18.07
N TRP A 186 18.21 14.92 18.22
CA TRP A 186 17.03 14.07 18.24
C TRP A 186 16.73 13.45 16.87
N ILE A 187 16.78 14.24 15.80
CA ILE A 187 16.63 13.75 14.42
C ILE A 187 17.76 12.78 14.05
N LEU A 188 19.02 13.11 14.39
CA LEU A 188 20.15 12.21 14.19
C LEU A 188 19.99 10.89 14.96
N SER A 189 19.44 10.91 16.17
CA SER A 189 19.17 9.68 16.94
C SER A 189 18.14 8.78 16.26
N TRP A 190 17.12 9.34 15.61
CA TRP A 190 16.13 8.60 14.81
C TRP A 190 16.71 7.92 13.56
N PHE A 191 17.82 8.43 13.03
CA PHE A 191 18.52 7.81 11.90
C PHE A 191 19.67 6.89 12.37
N VAL A 192 20.46 7.35 13.33
CA VAL A 192 21.65 6.61 13.79
C VAL A 192 21.28 5.35 14.59
N ILE A 193 20.26 5.44 15.45
CA ILE A 193 19.84 4.26 16.25
C ILE A 193 19.26 3.15 15.37
N PRO A 194 18.30 3.39 14.43
CA PRO A 194 17.82 2.35 13.53
C PRO A 194 18.91 1.81 12.61
N LEU A 195 19.80 2.66 12.10
CA LEU A 195 20.92 2.23 11.27
C LEU A 195 21.91 1.35 12.04
N PHE A 196 22.19 1.69 13.29
CA PHE A 196 23.00 0.88 14.20
C PHE A 196 22.32 -0.46 14.51
N LEU A 197 21.00 -0.46 14.78
CA LEU A 197 20.22 -1.67 15.00
C LEU A 197 20.17 -2.55 13.75
N LEU A 198 20.04 -1.97 12.57
CA LEU A 198 20.09 -2.68 11.30
C LEU A 198 21.46 -3.30 11.05
N THR A 199 22.56 -2.56 11.30
CA THR A 199 23.92 -3.10 11.17
C THR A 199 24.20 -4.18 12.21
N LEU A 200 23.68 -4.03 13.43
CA LEU A 200 23.77 -5.04 14.46
C LEU A 200 22.97 -6.30 14.08
N ALA A 201 21.75 -6.12 13.56
CA ALA A 201 20.93 -7.22 13.06
C ALA A 201 21.57 -7.94 11.88
N ASP A 202 22.18 -7.20 10.94
CA ASP A 202 22.94 -7.77 9.82
C ASP A 202 24.14 -8.58 10.31
N ARG A 203 24.89 -8.06 11.29
CA ARG A 203 26.01 -8.77 11.91
C ARG A 203 25.58 -10.01 12.69
N LEU A 204 24.47 -9.93 13.42
CA LEU A 204 23.87 -11.06 14.12
C LEU A 204 23.34 -12.09 13.12
N TRP A 205 22.71 -11.64 12.04
CA TRP A 205 22.25 -12.51 10.96
C TRP A 205 23.42 -13.19 10.23
N ALA A 206 24.50 -12.46 9.93
CA ALA A 206 25.72 -13.01 9.35
C ALA A 206 26.38 -14.01 10.29
N TRP A 207 26.42 -13.70 11.60
CA TRP A 207 26.95 -14.64 12.61
C TRP A 207 26.08 -15.88 12.77
N THR A 208 24.75 -15.74 12.84
CA THR A 208 23.82 -16.88 12.89
C THR A 208 23.84 -17.69 11.59
N SER A 209 23.98 -17.03 10.45
CA SER A 209 24.18 -17.70 9.15
C SER A 209 25.48 -18.46 9.09
N TRP A 210 26.58 -17.88 9.64
CA TRP A 210 27.88 -18.56 9.75
C TRP A 210 27.83 -19.77 10.70
N VAL A 211 27.17 -19.63 11.87
CA VAL A 211 26.95 -20.73 12.83
C VAL A 211 26.10 -21.83 12.17
N ARG A 212 25.03 -21.46 11.48
CA ARG A 212 24.15 -22.38 10.74
C ARG A 212 24.90 -23.12 9.63
N HIS A 213 25.77 -22.43 8.88
CA HIS A 213 26.64 -23.05 7.86
C HIS A 213 27.63 -24.00 8.48
N LYS A 214 28.13 -23.71 9.70
CA LYS A 214 29.04 -24.59 10.43
C LYS A 214 28.33 -25.85 10.96
N GLU A 215 27.05 -25.70 11.39
CA GLU A 215 26.20 -26.84 11.75
C GLU A 215 25.79 -27.68 10.53
N GLU A 216 25.50 -27.04 9.39
CA GLU A 216 25.17 -27.71 8.13
C GLU A 216 26.33 -28.52 7.58
N SER A 217 27.60 -28.21 7.93
CA SER A 217 28.79 -28.99 7.56
C SER A 217 28.97 -30.22 8.44
N SER A 218 28.24 -30.33 9.56
CA SER A 218 28.31 -31.47 10.46
C SER A 218 27.71 -32.73 9.81
N ILE A 219 28.42 -33.86 9.95
CA ILE A 219 27.97 -35.18 9.44
C ILE A 219 26.60 -35.54 10.05
N ILE A 220 26.35 -35.12 11.29
CA ILE A 220 25.10 -35.38 11.99
C ILE A 220 23.92 -34.58 11.34
N TYR A 221 24.13 -33.32 10.95
CA TYR A 221 23.13 -32.51 10.24
C TYR A 221 22.82 -33.14 8.86
N LYS A 222 23.87 -33.59 8.12
CA LYS A 222 23.67 -34.29 6.85
C LYS A 222 22.92 -35.62 6.99
N LEU A 223 23.10 -36.33 8.11
CA LEU A 223 22.40 -37.58 8.40
C LEU A 223 20.93 -37.30 8.84
N LEU A 224 20.71 -36.26 9.59
CA LEU A 224 19.33 -35.81 9.97
C LEU A 224 18.55 -35.27 8.76
N LYS A 225 19.22 -34.50 7.88
CA LYS A 225 18.62 -34.01 6.62
C LYS A 225 18.28 -35.18 5.67
N LYS A 226 19.04 -36.26 5.67
CA LYS A 226 18.77 -37.46 4.86
C LYS A 226 17.52 -38.24 5.31
N LYS A 227 17.02 -37.98 6.56
CA LYS A 227 15.78 -38.54 7.09
C LYS A 227 14.57 -37.59 6.96
N ARG A 228 14.75 -36.35 6.49
CA ARG A 228 13.65 -35.42 6.28
C ARG A 228 12.84 -35.93 5.09
N LYS A 229 11.60 -36.34 5.34
CA LYS A 229 10.66 -36.72 4.30
C LYS A 229 10.50 -35.51 3.37
N MET A 230 10.85 -35.66 2.10
CA MET A 230 10.69 -34.55 1.16
C MET A 230 9.22 -34.22 0.99
N ARG A 231 8.87 -32.93 1.07
CA ARG A 231 7.51 -32.46 0.81
C ARG A 231 7.03 -32.94 -0.57
N LYS A 232 5.74 -33.20 -0.68
CA LYS A 232 5.14 -33.56 -1.97
C LYS A 232 5.15 -32.35 -2.89
N LYS A 233 5.81 -32.50 -4.01
CA LYS A 233 5.82 -31.53 -5.09
C LYS A 233 4.61 -31.73 -5.95
N ILE A 234 3.81 -30.67 -6.21
CA ILE A 234 2.53 -30.80 -6.92
C ILE A 234 2.42 -29.71 -7.99
N VAL A 235 2.04 -30.08 -9.19
CA VAL A 235 1.62 -29.18 -10.26
C VAL A 235 0.14 -29.45 -10.54
N ALA A 236 -0.72 -28.52 -10.14
CA ALA A 236 -2.18 -28.64 -10.30
C ALA A 236 -2.65 -27.69 -11.39
N GLY A 237 -3.40 -28.18 -12.38
CA GLY A 237 -4.07 -27.38 -13.37
C GLY A 237 -5.46 -26.94 -12.87
N ASN A 238 -5.76 -25.67 -12.93
CA ASN A 238 -7.10 -25.10 -12.73
C ASN A 238 -7.62 -24.68 -14.10
N TRP A 239 -8.54 -25.45 -14.66
CA TRP A 239 -9.06 -25.21 -16.00
C TRP A 239 -10.05 -24.04 -16.04
N LYS A 240 -10.57 -23.68 -14.87
CA LYS A 240 -11.61 -22.65 -14.73
C LYS A 240 -12.80 -22.92 -15.65
N MET A 241 -13.59 -21.94 -15.99
CA MET A 241 -14.73 -22.09 -16.87
C MET A 241 -14.29 -22.10 -18.36
N ASN A 242 -13.56 -23.15 -18.74
CA ASN A 242 -13.08 -23.33 -20.11
C ASN A 242 -13.43 -24.72 -20.64
N MET A 243 -13.50 -24.81 -21.95
CA MET A 243 -13.72 -26.03 -22.73
C MET A 243 -15.14 -26.61 -22.60
N ASN A 244 -15.70 -27.05 -23.73
CA ASN A 244 -16.87 -27.88 -23.74
C ASN A 244 -16.48 -29.33 -23.36
N LEU A 245 -17.47 -30.23 -23.27
CA LEU A 245 -17.24 -31.60 -22.83
C LEU A 245 -16.22 -32.34 -23.69
N GLN A 246 -16.28 -32.19 -24.98
CA GLN A 246 -15.42 -32.94 -25.92
C GLN A 246 -13.98 -32.43 -25.91
N ASP A 247 -13.81 -31.11 -25.89
CA ASP A 247 -12.50 -30.49 -25.83
C ASP A 247 -11.78 -30.83 -24.51
N GLY A 248 -12.51 -30.81 -23.39
CA GLY A 248 -11.94 -31.21 -22.09
C GLY A 248 -11.55 -32.68 -22.02
N ILE A 249 -12.35 -33.57 -22.60
CA ILE A 249 -12.02 -35.00 -22.73
C ILE A 249 -10.76 -35.16 -23.62
N ALA A 250 -10.67 -34.44 -24.74
CA ALA A 250 -9.54 -34.52 -25.65
C ALA A 250 -8.24 -34.09 -24.96
N LEU A 251 -8.24 -32.95 -24.23
CA LEU A 251 -7.08 -32.48 -23.48
C LEU A 251 -6.67 -33.46 -22.38
N ALA A 252 -7.66 -34.01 -21.63
CA ALA A 252 -7.37 -34.99 -20.58
C ALA A 252 -6.73 -36.27 -21.14
N LYS A 253 -7.17 -36.74 -22.32
CA LYS A 253 -6.57 -37.90 -23.01
C LYS A 253 -5.14 -37.61 -23.44
N GLU A 254 -4.87 -36.46 -24.06
CA GLU A 254 -3.53 -36.04 -24.46
C GLU A 254 -2.58 -35.96 -23.27
N LEU A 255 -3.02 -35.38 -22.15
CA LEU A 255 -2.24 -35.33 -20.91
C LEU A 255 -1.99 -36.72 -20.34
N ASN A 256 -3.02 -37.57 -20.31
CA ASN A 256 -2.91 -38.96 -19.80
C ASN A 256 -1.93 -39.80 -20.61
N GLU A 257 -1.97 -39.71 -21.92
CA GLU A 257 -1.01 -40.40 -22.83
C GLU A 257 0.41 -39.86 -22.62
N THR A 258 0.56 -38.51 -22.65
CA THR A 258 1.87 -37.87 -22.55
C THR A 258 2.56 -38.16 -21.20
N LEU A 259 1.85 -38.06 -20.10
CA LEU A 259 2.41 -38.28 -18.77
C LEU A 259 2.53 -39.77 -18.40
N SER A 260 1.75 -40.65 -19.03
CA SER A 260 1.94 -42.10 -18.89
C SER A 260 3.16 -42.59 -19.62
N ALA A 261 3.47 -42.00 -20.79
CA ALA A 261 4.69 -42.33 -21.55
C ALA A 261 5.97 -41.87 -20.84
N GLU A 262 5.90 -40.69 -20.15
CA GLU A 262 7.02 -40.11 -19.42
C GLU A 262 6.56 -39.66 -18.04
N LYS A 263 6.73 -40.53 -17.02
CA LYS A 263 6.27 -40.28 -15.67
C LYS A 263 6.87 -39.00 -15.07
N PRO A 264 6.04 -38.12 -14.50
CA PRO A 264 6.49 -36.88 -13.86
C PRO A 264 7.25 -37.16 -12.54
N ASN A 265 8.20 -36.27 -12.18
CA ASN A 265 8.89 -36.29 -10.89
C ASN A 265 8.13 -35.58 -9.76
N CYS A 266 6.86 -35.21 -9.99
CA CYS A 266 5.97 -34.54 -9.05
C CYS A 266 4.56 -35.13 -9.17
N GLY A 267 3.72 -34.85 -8.19
CA GLY A 267 2.29 -35.10 -8.30
C GLY A 267 1.67 -34.15 -9.34
N VAL A 268 0.82 -34.67 -10.19
CA VAL A 268 0.08 -33.88 -11.17
C VAL A 268 -1.40 -34.00 -10.84
N VAL A 269 -2.12 -32.87 -10.87
CA VAL A 269 -3.58 -32.80 -10.66
C VAL A 269 -4.18 -31.98 -11.79
N ILE A 270 -5.33 -32.38 -12.31
CA ILE A 270 -6.16 -31.55 -13.16
C ILE A 270 -7.49 -31.29 -12.45
N CYS A 271 -7.79 -30.01 -12.20
CA CYS A 271 -9.08 -29.57 -11.67
C CYS A 271 -9.91 -29.00 -12.82
N THR A 272 -11.08 -29.57 -13.03
CA THR A 272 -11.89 -29.31 -14.22
C THR A 272 -13.31 -28.91 -13.81
N PRO A 273 -14.05 -28.21 -14.70
CA PRO A 273 -15.50 -28.03 -14.54
C PRO A 273 -16.23 -29.35 -14.26
N PHE A 274 -17.30 -29.31 -13.50
CA PHE A 274 -18.08 -30.50 -13.11
C PHE A 274 -18.48 -31.40 -14.26
N ILE A 275 -18.79 -30.79 -15.43
CA ILE A 275 -19.25 -31.53 -16.63
C ILE A 275 -18.22 -32.56 -17.14
N HIS A 276 -16.95 -32.40 -16.82
CA HIS A 276 -15.87 -33.27 -17.30
C HIS A 276 -15.58 -34.45 -16.35
N LEU A 277 -15.84 -34.30 -15.04
CA LEU A 277 -15.34 -35.17 -13.99
C LEU A 277 -15.65 -36.64 -14.23
N ALA A 278 -16.92 -36.99 -14.34
CA ALA A 278 -17.35 -38.39 -14.50
C ALA A 278 -16.82 -39.04 -15.79
N SER A 279 -16.72 -38.27 -16.88
CA SER A 279 -16.22 -38.76 -18.16
C SER A 279 -14.69 -38.97 -18.13
N ILE A 280 -13.95 -38.03 -17.54
CA ILE A 280 -12.49 -38.13 -17.45
C ILE A 280 -12.09 -39.26 -16.48
N ALA A 281 -12.81 -39.44 -15.38
CA ALA A 281 -12.52 -40.48 -14.40
C ALA A 281 -12.51 -41.91 -15.00
N GLN A 282 -13.24 -42.13 -16.12
CA GLN A 282 -13.34 -43.45 -16.78
C GLN A 282 -12.04 -43.90 -17.45
N PHE A 283 -11.17 -42.99 -17.85
CA PHE A 283 -9.97 -43.31 -18.61
C PHE A 283 -8.67 -42.77 -18.01
N LEU A 284 -8.77 -41.81 -17.10
CA LEU A 284 -7.59 -41.14 -16.51
C LEU A 284 -6.82 -42.11 -15.62
N ASN A 285 -5.53 -42.22 -15.86
CA ASN A 285 -4.63 -42.98 -14.96
C ASN A 285 -4.39 -42.17 -13.68
N GLN A 286 -5.21 -42.39 -12.66
CA GLN A 286 -5.19 -41.62 -11.42
C GLN A 286 -3.98 -41.94 -10.51
N ASP A 287 -3.16 -42.90 -10.85
CA ASP A 287 -1.85 -43.12 -10.23
C ASP A 287 -0.79 -42.12 -10.69
N ILE A 288 -1.06 -41.42 -11.82
CA ILE A 288 -0.18 -40.43 -12.43
C ILE A 288 -0.79 -39.01 -12.33
N ILE A 289 -2.06 -38.90 -12.66
CA ILE A 289 -2.79 -37.61 -12.71
C ILE A 289 -4.00 -37.66 -11.78
N GLY A 290 -3.96 -36.95 -10.67
CA GLY A 290 -5.13 -36.76 -9.80
C GLY A 290 -6.23 -35.96 -10.52
N LEU A 291 -7.48 -36.36 -10.31
CA LEU A 291 -8.65 -35.64 -10.81
C LEU A 291 -9.25 -34.77 -9.70
N GLY A 292 -9.57 -33.52 -9.98
CA GLY A 292 -10.18 -32.59 -9.04
C GLY A 292 -11.32 -31.79 -9.63
N ALA A 293 -12.19 -31.32 -8.76
CA ALA A 293 -13.22 -30.32 -9.04
C ALA A 293 -12.70 -28.92 -8.71
N GLU A 294 -13.36 -27.89 -9.26
CA GLU A 294 -13.01 -26.48 -9.04
C GLU A 294 -13.82 -25.82 -7.93
N ASN A 295 -14.81 -26.54 -7.38
CA ASN A 295 -15.66 -26.14 -6.25
C ASN A 295 -16.45 -27.33 -5.71
N CYS A 296 -17.10 -27.15 -4.55
CA CYS A 296 -18.26 -27.92 -4.09
C CYS A 296 -19.17 -27.01 -3.26
N ALA A 297 -20.41 -27.44 -3.02
CA ALA A 297 -21.36 -26.72 -2.18
C ALA A 297 -20.97 -26.78 -0.70
N ASP A 298 -21.44 -25.80 0.08
CA ASP A 298 -21.38 -25.74 1.54
C ASP A 298 -22.54 -26.49 2.23
N LYS A 299 -23.26 -27.32 1.46
CA LYS A 299 -24.39 -28.14 1.92
C LYS A 299 -24.20 -29.60 1.49
N GLU A 300 -24.63 -30.50 2.36
CA GLU A 300 -24.55 -31.95 2.06
C GLU A 300 -25.55 -32.35 0.96
N LYS A 301 -26.77 -31.91 1.08
CA LYS A 301 -27.89 -32.21 0.17
C LYS A 301 -29.08 -31.30 0.45
N GLY A 302 -30.04 -31.26 -0.44
CA GLY A 302 -31.31 -30.55 -0.23
C GLY A 302 -31.76 -29.68 -1.37
N ALA A 303 -32.58 -28.68 -1.05
CA ALA A 303 -33.18 -27.76 -2.03
C ALA A 303 -32.21 -26.64 -2.42
N PHE A 304 -31.13 -27.00 -3.07
CA PHE A 304 -30.05 -26.11 -3.55
C PHE A 304 -29.88 -26.31 -5.05
N THR A 305 -30.88 -25.89 -5.81
CA THR A 305 -30.93 -26.11 -7.25
C THR A 305 -29.70 -25.52 -7.96
N GLY A 306 -28.99 -26.38 -8.69
CA GLY A 306 -27.76 -25.99 -9.42
C GLY A 306 -26.46 -26.29 -8.67
N GLU A 307 -26.48 -26.53 -7.35
CA GLU A 307 -25.29 -26.84 -6.57
C GLU A 307 -24.88 -28.32 -6.70
N VAL A 308 -23.57 -28.54 -6.53
CA VAL A 308 -22.95 -29.89 -6.52
C VAL A 308 -22.26 -30.12 -5.19
N SER A 309 -22.74 -31.11 -4.42
CA SER A 309 -22.19 -31.39 -3.09
C SER A 309 -20.82 -32.07 -3.16
N ALA A 310 -20.08 -32.05 -2.05
CA ALA A 310 -18.80 -32.78 -1.95
C ALA A 310 -18.96 -34.29 -2.18
N GLU A 311 -20.08 -34.89 -1.74
CA GLU A 311 -20.41 -36.29 -1.99
C GLU A 311 -20.60 -36.55 -3.49
N MET A 312 -21.34 -35.65 -4.21
CA MET A 312 -21.54 -35.78 -5.64
C MET A 312 -20.18 -35.65 -6.39
N VAL A 313 -19.32 -34.70 -6.00
CA VAL A 313 -17.97 -34.58 -6.55
C VAL A 313 -17.19 -35.86 -6.33
N LYS A 314 -17.18 -36.40 -5.11
CA LYS A 314 -16.46 -37.65 -4.80
C LYS A 314 -16.99 -38.84 -5.61
N SER A 315 -18.30 -38.93 -5.81
CA SER A 315 -18.94 -40.01 -6.57
C SER A 315 -18.51 -40.07 -8.03
N THR A 316 -18.02 -38.98 -8.62
CA THR A 316 -17.49 -38.95 -9.99
C THR A 316 -16.11 -39.63 -10.11
N GLY A 317 -15.46 -39.98 -9.00
CA GLY A 317 -14.08 -40.46 -8.95
C GLY A 317 -13.04 -39.37 -8.70
N ALA A 318 -13.45 -38.11 -8.47
CA ALA A 318 -12.54 -37.03 -8.11
C ALA A 318 -11.85 -37.28 -6.76
N GLN A 319 -10.60 -36.90 -6.65
CA GLN A 319 -9.76 -37.02 -5.47
C GLN A 319 -9.49 -35.68 -4.81
N TYR A 320 -9.60 -34.58 -5.55
CA TYR A 320 -9.28 -33.22 -5.12
C TYR A 320 -10.46 -32.27 -5.35
N VAL A 321 -10.44 -31.15 -4.63
CA VAL A 321 -11.30 -29.99 -4.90
C VAL A 321 -10.55 -28.71 -4.60
N ILE A 322 -10.68 -27.69 -5.48
CA ILE A 322 -10.20 -26.32 -5.22
C ILE A 322 -11.28 -25.61 -4.41
N LEU A 323 -10.89 -24.97 -3.31
CA LEU A 323 -11.76 -24.12 -2.50
C LEU A 323 -11.07 -22.80 -2.17
N GLY A 324 -11.86 -21.73 -2.06
CA GLY A 324 -11.36 -20.41 -1.68
C GLY A 324 -10.63 -19.65 -2.78
N HIS A 325 -10.72 -20.09 -4.05
CA HIS A 325 -10.13 -19.36 -5.18
C HIS A 325 -10.62 -17.90 -5.22
N SER A 326 -9.70 -16.96 -5.52
CA SER A 326 -9.97 -15.52 -5.49
C SER A 326 -11.21 -15.12 -6.30
N GLU A 327 -11.40 -15.67 -7.50
CA GLU A 327 -12.59 -15.43 -8.33
C GLU A 327 -13.89 -15.80 -7.59
N ARG A 328 -13.89 -16.85 -6.76
CA ARG A 328 -15.09 -17.25 -6.03
C ARG A 328 -15.35 -16.38 -4.81
N ARG A 329 -14.29 -15.93 -4.15
CA ARG A 329 -14.41 -14.95 -3.08
C ARG A 329 -14.98 -13.63 -3.60
N GLU A 330 -14.49 -13.17 -4.76
CA GLU A 330 -14.89 -11.90 -5.37
C GLU A 330 -16.28 -11.95 -6.03
N TYR A 331 -16.53 -12.93 -6.90
CA TYR A 331 -17.74 -12.94 -7.72
C TYR A 331 -18.94 -13.67 -7.07
N TYR A 332 -18.68 -14.58 -6.14
CA TYR A 332 -19.70 -15.38 -5.48
C TYR A 332 -19.76 -15.17 -3.96
N ASN A 333 -19.03 -14.17 -3.44
CA ASN A 333 -19.03 -13.79 -2.02
C ASN A 333 -18.77 -14.97 -1.06
N GLU A 334 -17.83 -15.85 -1.40
CA GLU A 334 -17.43 -16.94 -0.53
C GLU A 334 -16.67 -16.43 0.69
N THR A 335 -17.35 -16.35 1.83
CA THR A 335 -16.74 -15.90 3.10
C THR A 335 -15.92 -17.01 3.77
N PRO A 336 -15.06 -16.69 4.75
CA PRO A 336 -14.32 -17.68 5.52
C PRO A 336 -15.22 -18.75 6.15
N GLU A 337 -16.42 -18.38 6.61
CA GLU A 337 -17.40 -19.30 7.21
C GLU A 337 -17.94 -20.29 6.18
N ILE A 338 -18.32 -19.81 4.99
CA ILE A 338 -18.77 -20.66 3.88
C ILE A 338 -17.65 -21.62 3.47
N LEU A 339 -16.42 -21.11 3.36
CA LEU A 339 -15.26 -21.92 2.99
C LEU A 339 -14.91 -22.97 4.04
N LYS A 340 -15.03 -22.64 5.33
CA LYS A 340 -14.88 -23.59 6.41
C LYS A 340 -15.83 -24.76 6.27
N GLU A 341 -17.12 -24.50 6.03
CA GLU A 341 -18.12 -25.56 5.82
C GLU A 341 -17.81 -26.42 4.59
N LYS A 342 -17.43 -25.79 3.47
CA LYS A 342 -17.00 -26.52 2.26
C LYS A 342 -15.80 -27.43 2.52
N VAL A 343 -14.79 -26.95 3.25
CA VAL A 343 -13.61 -27.72 3.61
C VAL A 343 -13.99 -28.92 4.46
N LEU A 344 -14.79 -28.73 5.51
CA LEU A 344 -15.24 -29.83 6.37
C LEU A 344 -16.01 -30.89 5.58
N LEU A 345 -16.92 -30.47 4.70
CA LEU A 345 -17.69 -31.40 3.85
C LEU A 345 -16.80 -32.13 2.83
N ALA A 346 -15.83 -31.45 2.23
CA ALA A 346 -14.88 -32.08 1.32
C ALA A 346 -14.05 -33.15 2.03
N LEU A 347 -13.48 -32.84 3.19
CA LEU A 347 -12.70 -33.78 4.00
C LEU A 347 -13.56 -34.96 4.50
N LYS A 348 -14.77 -34.70 4.96
CA LYS A 348 -15.73 -35.72 5.37
C LYS A 348 -16.02 -36.76 4.28
N ASN A 349 -16.03 -36.32 3.02
CA ASN A 349 -16.24 -37.17 1.86
C ASN A 349 -14.93 -37.74 1.25
N GLY A 350 -13.79 -37.55 1.92
CA GLY A 350 -12.50 -38.11 1.50
C GLY A 350 -11.90 -37.42 0.26
N LEU A 351 -12.22 -36.14 0.05
CA LEU A 351 -11.53 -35.28 -0.94
C LEU A 351 -10.35 -34.62 -0.26
N LYS A 352 -9.27 -34.44 -1.02
CA LYS A 352 -8.16 -33.52 -0.67
C LYS A 352 -8.50 -32.13 -1.15
N VAL A 353 -8.18 -31.14 -0.36
CA VAL A 353 -8.51 -29.75 -0.66
C VAL A 353 -7.27 -28.99 -1.13
N ILE A 354 -7.34 -28.32 -2.27
CA ILE A 354 -6.41 -27.26 -2.66
C ILE A 354 -7.04 -25.97 -2.22
N PHE A 355 -6.56 -25.43 -1.10
CA PHE A 355 -7.14 -24.26 -0.47
C PHE A 355 -6.40 -23.00 -0.90
N CYS A 356 -7.09 -22.08 -1.57
CA CYS A 356 -6.54 -20.86 -2.11
C CYS A 356 -6.65 -19.71 -1.11
N ILE A 357 -5.55 -18.97 -0.98
CA ILE A 357 -5.43 -17.76 -0.17
C ILE A 357 -4.61 -16.72 -0.93
N GLY A 358 -4.83 -15.44 -0.65
CA GLY A 358 -4.01 -14.40 -1.26
C GLY A 358 -4.56 -13.00 -1.08
N GLU A 359 -3.70 -12.02 -1.31
CA GLU A 359 -3.99 -10.62 -1.11
C GLU A 359 -4.29 -9.89 -2.43
N SER A 360 -5.14 -8.87 -2.35
CA SER A 360 -5.41 -7.89 -3.39
C SER A 360 -4.25 -6.91 -3.58
N LEU A 361 -4.27 -6.14 -4.67
CA LEU A 361 -3.27 -5.08 -4.90
C LEU A 361 -3.28 -4.03 -3.79
N ALA A 362 -4.46 -3.61 -3.34
CA ALA A 362 -4.60 -2.61 -2.28
C ALA A 362 -4.00 -3.09 -0.95
N GLU A 363 -4.20 -4.36 -0.61
CA GLU A 363 -3.62 -4.98 0.58
C GLU A 363 -2.10 -5.13 0.46
N ARG A 364 -1.60 -5.48 -0.71
CA ARG A 364 -0.15 -5.55 -0.99
C ARG A 364 0.52 -4.19 -0.88
N GLU A 365 -0.06 -3.14 -1.45
CA GLU A 365 0.44 -1.77 -1.36
C GLU A 365 0.39 -1.22 0.07
N ALA A 366 -0.55 -1.71 0.89
CA ALA A 366 -0.65 -1.41 2.32
C ALA A 366 0.28 -2.27 3.19
N ASN A 367 1.10 -3.16 2.62
CA ASN A 367 1.95 -4.15 3.30
C ASN A 367 1.18 -5.10 4.24
N LYS A 368 -0.06 -5.45 3.89
CA LYS A 368 -0.95 -6.33 4.68
C LYS A 368 -1.01 -7.78 4.18
N GLN A 369 -0.21 -8.16 3.21
CA GLN A 369 -0.21 -9.49 2.60
C GLN A 369 -0.10 -10.63 3.64
N ASN A 370 0.73 -10.45 4.65
CA ASN A 370 0.91 -11.45 5.71
C ASN A 370 -0.33 -11.56 6.61
N GLU A 371 -0.90 -10.42 7.00
CA GLU A 371 -2.12 -10.36 7.82
C GLU A 371 -3.30 -11.02 7.11
N VAL A 372 -3.48 -10.71 5.81
CA VAL A 372 -4.56 -11.25 4.98
C VAL A 372 -4.42 -12.77 4.84
N CYS A 373 -3.25 -13.27 4.42
CA CYS A 373 -3.02 -14.69 4.27
C CYS A 373 -3.22 -15.45 5.60
N LYS A 374 -2.75 -14.91 6.72
CA LYS A 374 -2.96 -15.50 8.06
C LYS A 374 -4.43 -15.51 8.43
N ALA A 375 -5.16 -14.42 8.24
CA ALA A 375 -6.59 -14.32 8.54
C ALA A 375 -7.43 -15.31 7.72
N GLU A 376 -7.12 -15.49 6.44
CA GLU A 376 -7.81 -16.46 5.57
C GLU A 376 -7.59 -17.91 6.01
N LEU A 377 -6.37 -18.25 6.47
CA LEU A 377 -6.08 -19.58 7.05
C LEU A 377 -6.82 -19.78 8.37
N GLU A 378 -6.77 -18.80 9.28
CA GLU A 378 -7.42 -18.86 10.60
C GLU A 378 -8.94 -18.96 10.46
N GLY A 379 -9.54 -18.21 9.57
CA GLY A 379 -10.99 -18.19 9.36
C GLY A 379 -11.55 -19.46 8.72
N SER A 380 -10.72 -20.22 7.99
CA SER A 380 -11.26 -21.31 7.15
C SER A 380 -10.67 -22.71 7.44
N VAL A 381 -9.34 -22.84 7.65
CA VAL A 381 -8.69 -24.16 7.74
C VAL A 381 -7.93 -24.43 9.05
N PHE A 382 -7.61 -23.41 9.85
CA PHE A 382 -6.90 -23.61 11.11
C PHE A 382 -7.79 -24.06 12.28
N ASN A 383 -9.06 -24.31 12.02
CA ASN A 383 -9.96 -25.03 12.93
C ASN A 383 -9.88 -26.55 12.80
N LEU A 384 -9.18 -27.08 11.79
CA LEU A 384 -8.99 -28.50 11.56
C LEU A 384 -8.05 -29.11 12.61
N THR A 385 -8.18 -30.40 12.85
CA THR A 385 -7.16 -31.19 13.56
C THR A 385 -5.91 -31.35 12.70
N ALA A 386 -4.76 -31.62 13.30
CA ALA A 386 -3.53 -31.88 12.57
C ALA A 386 -3.63 -33.06 11.58
N GLU A 387 -4.48 -34.05 11.88
CA GLU A 387 -4.71 -35.21 10.99
C GLU A 387 -5.57 -34.83 9.77
N GLU A 388 -6.64 -34.04 9.98
CA GLU A 388 -7.45 -33.50 8.87
C GLU A 388 -6.64 -32.58 7.98
N PHE A 389 -5.79 -31.73 8.57
CA PHE A 389 -4.96 -30.77 7.85
C PHE A 389 -3.95 -31.42 6.89
N LYS A 390 -3.56 -32.67 7.09
CA LYS A 390 -2.71 -33.45 6.15
C LYS A 390 -3.35 -33.62 4.76
N ASN A 391 -4.65 -33.41 4.64
CA ASN A 391 -5.37 -33.46 3.37
C ASN A 391 -5.54 -32.08 2.71
N ILE A 392 -4.91 -31.06 3.28
CA ILE A 392 -4.89 -29.70 2.72
C ILE A 392 -3.59 -29.49 1.95
N VAL A 393 -3.73 -28.95 0.77
CA VAL A 393 -2.67 -28.32 -0.03
C VAL A 393 -3.00 -26.83 -0.07
N ILE A 394 -2.09 -25.97 0.28
CA ILE A 394 -2.30 -24.52 0.21
C ILE A 394 -1.89 -24.01 -1.16
N ALA A 395 -2.66 -23.08 -1.74
CA ALA A 395 -2.29 -22.38 -2.95
C ALA A 395 -2.27 -20.87 -2.67
N TYR A 396 -1.11 -20.24 -2.80
CA TYR A 396 -0.99 -18.81 -2.64
C TYR A 396 -1.23 -18.10 -3.97
N GLU A 397 -2.22 -17.24 -4.01
CA GLU A 397 -2.63 -16.45 -5.16
C GLU A 397 -2.27 -14.96 -4.95
N PRO A 398 -1.18 -14.44 -5.55
CA PRO A 398 -0.99 -12.98 -5.63
C PRO A 398 -2.05 -12.40 -6.58
N ILE A 399 -3.24 -12.03 -6.05
CA ILE A 399 -4.42 -11.65 -6.85
C ILE A 399 -4.07 -10.49 -7.81
N TRP A 400 -3.21 -9.57 -7.35
CA TRP A 400 -2.71 -8.45 -8.14
C TRP A 400 -1.87 -8.86 -9.37
N ALA A 401 -1.40 -10.12 -9.41
CA ALA A 401 -0.61 -10.68 -10.52
C ALA A 401 -1.40 -11.68 -11.37
N ILE A 402 -2.69 -11.94 -11.06
CA ILE A 402 -3.51 -12.89 -11.82
C ILE A 402 -4.24 -12.14 -12.95
N GLY A 403 -3.96 -12.49 -14.20
CA GLY A 403 -4.65 -11.91 -15.37
C GLY A 403 -4.33 -10.45 -15.67
N THR A 404 -3.47 -9.80 -14.90
CA THR A 404 -3.13 -8.36 -15.03
C THR A 404 -1.94 -8.09 -15.93
N GLY A 405 -1.21 -9.12 -16.35
CA GLY A 405 0.09 -8.99 -17.04
C GLY A 405 1.27 -8.71 -16.10
N LYS A 406 1.04 -8.45 -14.82
CA LYS A 406 2.07 -8.37 -13.79
C LYS A 406 2.43 -9.78 -13.32
N THR A 407 3.65 -9.99 -12.89
CA THR A 407 4.13 -11.26 -12.34
C THR A 407 4.87 -10.97 -11.05
N ALA A 408 4.57 -11.72 -9.99
CA ALA A 408 5.38 -11.65 -8.78
C ALA A 408 6.78 -12.22 -9.09
N THR A 409 7.83 -11.63 -8.51
CA THR A 409 9.17 -12.22 -8.60
C THR A 409 9.23 -13.52 -7.79
N ALA A 410 10.20 -14.38 -8.09
CA ALA A 410 10.37 -15.62 -7.33
C ALA A 410 10.69 -15.33 -5.85
N GLU A 411 11.37 -14.23 -5.54
CA GLU A 411 11.66 -13.77 -4.19
C GLU A 411 10.39 -13.32 -3.45
N GLN A 412 9.54 -12.55 -4.12
CA GLN A 412 8.25 -12.11 -3.55
C GLN A 412 7.32 -13.30 -3.26
N ALA A 413 7.31 -14.29 -4.15
CA ALA A 413 6.55 -15.51 -3.95
C ALA A 413 7.12 -16.33 -2.77
N GLU A 414 8.45 -16.50 -2.71
CA GLU A 414 9.13 -17.21 -1.63
C GLU A 414 8.87 -16.59 -0.26
N GLU A 415 8.94 -15.27 -0.16
CA GLU A 415 8.67 -14.54 1.09
C GLU A 415 7.31 -14.93 1.69
N ILE A 416 6.26 -14.92 0.88
CA ILE A 416 4.91 -15.28 1.34
C ILE A 416 4.76 -16.77 1.58
N HIS A 417 5.38 -17.64 0.75
CA HIS A 417 5.36 -19.08 0.97
C HIS A 417 6.04 -19.46 2.30
N ALA A 418 7.19 -18.86 2.60
CA ALA A 418 7.88 -19.04 3.88
C ALA A 418 7.02 -18.55 5.06
N PHE A 419 6.36 -17.40 4.92
CA PHE A 419 5.44 -16.88 5.92
C PHE A 419 4.25 -17.83 6.14
N ILE A 420 3.57 -18.28 5.09
CA ILE A 420 2.46 -19.24 5.18
C ILE A 420 2.91 -20.50 5.91
N ARG A 421 4.10 -21.04 5.57
CA ARG A 421 4.66 -22.21 6.24
C ARG A 421 4.92 -21.96 7.72
N SER A 422 5.39 -20.77 8.09
CA SER A 422 5.60 -20.40 9.49
C SER A 422 4.26 -20.36 10.26
N CYS A 423 3.17 -19.88 9.64
CA CYS A 423 1.84 -19.92 10.24
C CYS A 423 1.35 -21.36 10.48
N VAL A 424 1.61 -22.27 9.52
CA VAL A 424 1.29 -23.70 9.72
C VAL A 424 2.12 -24.30 10.83
N ALA A 425 3.40 -23.95 10.93
CA ALA A 425 4.29 -24.40 12.00
C ALA A 425 3.86 -23.89 13.37
N GLU A 426 3.45 -22.62 13.46
CA GLU A 426 2.88 -22.01 14.67
C GLU A 426 1.64 -22.77 15.15
N LYS A 427 0.76 -23.11 14.22
CA LYS A 427 -0.53 -23.78 14.54
C LYS A 427 -0.40 -25.26 14.83
N TYR A 428 0.35 -26.01 14.04
CA TYR A 428 0.37 -27.48 14.04
C TYR A 428 1.74 -28.11 14.33
N GLY A 429 2.79 -27.29 14.47
CA GLY A 429 4.16 -27.72 14.66
C GLY A 429 4.92 -27.95 13.36
N GLU A 430 6.25 -27.92 13.45
CA GLU A 430 7.18 -28.05 12.32
C GLU A 430 6.95 -29.31 11.46
N ALA A 431 6.61 -30.43 12.09
CA ALA A 431 6.41 -31.70 11.37
C ALA A 431 5.24 -31.63 10.37
N VAL A 432 4.16 -30.92 10.72
CA VAL A 432 3.01 -30.74 9.83
C VAL A 432 3.35 -29.71 8.76
N ALA A 433 4.00 -28.60 9.14
CA ALA A 433 4.43 -27.58 8.19
C ALA A 433 5.37 -28.14 7.11
N GLU A 434 6.29 -29.05 7.51
CA GLU A 434 7.20 -29.72 6.59
C GLU A 434 6.56 -30.86 5.76
N ASP A 435 5.34 -31.30 6.09
CA ASP A 435 4.57 -32.26 5.25
C ASP A 435 3.52 -31.53 4.37
N THR A 436 3.28 -30.24 4.59
CA THR A 436 2.29 -29.45 3.86
C THR A 436 2.88 -28.91 2.56
N SER A 437 2.23 -29.19 1.43
CA SER A 437 2.58 -28.59 0.13
C SER A 437 1.96 -27.21 -0.01
N ILE A 438 2.77 -26.21 -0.40
CA ILE A 438 2.33 -24.83 -0.67
C ILE A 438 2.64 -24.52 -2.14
N LEU A 439 1.61 -24.25 -2.93
CA LEU A 439 1.67 -24.02 -4.36
C LEU A 439 1.63 -22.53 -4.70
N TYR A 440 2.37 -22.13 -5.70
CA TYR A 440 2.28 -20.79 -6.26
C TYR A 440 1.11 -20.70 -7.26
N GLY A 441 0.15 -19.83 -7.00
CA GLY A 441 -1.09 -19.64 -7.79
C GLY A 441 -1.06 -18.43 -8.72
N GLY A 442 0.06 -17.71 -8.81
CA GLY A 442 0.23 -16.61 -9.77
C GLY A 442 0.60 -17.07 -11.18
N SER A 443 1.00 -16.14 -12.03
CA SER A 443 1.36 -16.43 -13.43
C SER A 443 2.60 -17.32 -13.51
N CYS A 444 2.39 -18.58 -13.89
CA CYS A 444 3.43 -19.59 -14.06
C CYS A 444 3.42 -20.16 -15.48
N LYS A 445 4.59 -20.22 -16.10
CA LYS A 445 4.84 -20.74 -17.45
C LYS A 445 6.08 -21.64 -17.42
N ALA A 446 6.31 -22.45 -18.46
CA ALA A 446 7.51 -23.27 -18.58
C ALA A 446 8.83 -22.47 -18.46
N SER A 447 8.82 -21.18 -18.82
CA SER A 447 10.01 -20.31 -18.78
C SER A 447 10.39 -19.84 -17.37
N ASN A 448 9.42 -19.62 -16.45
CA ASN A 448 9.69 -19.14 -15.08
C ASN A 448 9.50 -20.22 -14.00
N ALA A 449 8.86 -21.33 -14.32
CA ALA A 449 8.65 -22.44 -13.37
C ALA A 449 9.96 -22.95 -12.74
N PRO A 450 11.09 -23.11 -13.47
CA PRO A 450 12.34 -23.58 -12.86
C PRO A 450 12.86 -22.65 -11.76
N GLU A 451 12.73 -21.32 -11.93
CA GLU A 451 13.16 -20.34 -10.95
C GLU A 451 12.25 -20.34 -9.71
N LEU A 452 10.93 -20.36 -9.92
CA LEU A 452 9.93 -20.44 -8.85
C LEU A 452 10.12 -21.73 -8.03
N PHE A 453 10.21 -22.88 -8.70
CA PHE A 453 10.27 -24.18 -8.04
C PHE A 453 11.65 -24.49 -7.42
N ALA A 454 12.68 -23.69 -7.71
CA ALA A 454 13.96 -23.76 -7.03
C ALA A 454 13.91 -23.12 -5.62
N LYS A 455 12.87 -22.34 -5.30
CA LYS A 455 12.73 -21.70 -3.98
C LYS A 455 12.41 -22.74 -2.89
N PRO A 456 12.95 -22.56 -1.67
CA PRO A 456 12.83 -23.55 -0.60
C PRO A 456 11.41 -23.87 -0.16
N ASP A 457 10.50 -22.90 -0.17
CA ASP A 457 9.15 -23.03 0.37
C ASP A 457 8.05 -23.15 -0.70
N ILE A 458 8.41 -23.09 -1.98
CA ILE A 458 7.49 -23.32 -3.10
C ILE A 458 7.52 -24.80 -3.49
N ASP A 459 6.41 -25.50 -3.29
CA ASP A 459 6.30 -26.94 -3.56
C ASP A 459 5.62 -27.26 -4.90
N GLY A 460 5.44 -26.25 -5.76
CA GLY A 460 4.85 -26.40 -7.09
C GLY A 460 3.93 -25.25 -7.46
N GLY A 461 2.93 -25.51 -8.30
CA GLY A 461 2.05 -24.46 -8.78
C GLY A 461 0.61 -24.89 -8.97
N LEU A 462 -0.32 -23.93 -8.78
CA LEU A 462 -1.70 -23.99 -9.24
C LEU A 462 -1.79 -23.19 -10.53
N ILE A 463 -1.93 -23.90 -11.65
CA ILE A 463 -1.70 -23.38 -13.00
C ILE A 463 -3.04 -23.10 -13.70
N GLY A 464 -3.30 -21.83 -14.06
CA GLY A 464 -4.46 -21.44 -14.84
C GLY A 464 -4.29 -21.71 -16.34
N GLY A 465 -4.25 -20.67 -17.18
CA GLY A 465 -4.28 -20.75 -18.64
C GLY A 465 -3.26 -21.68 -19.30
N ALA A 466 -2.04 -21.81 -18.73
CA ALA A 466 -1.04 -22.74 -19.25
C ALA A 466 -1.44 -24.22 -19.07
N SER A 467 -2.38 -24.56 -18.19
CA SER A 467 -2.90 -25.92 -18.03
C SER A 467 -3.91 -26.33 -19.12
N LEU A 468 -4.35 -25.37 -19.93
CA LEU A 468 -5.28 -25.60 -21.05
C LEU A 468 -4.61 -26.09 -22.35
N LYS A 469 -3.30 -26.27 -22.31
CA LYS A 469 -2.51 -26.86 -23.42
C LYS A 469 -1.54 -27.89 -22.85
N ALA A 470 -1.61 -29.12 -23.35
CA ALA A 470 -0.81 -30.23 -22.84
C ALA A 470 0.70 -29.93 -22.87
N ALA A 471 1.20 -29.34 -23.95
CA ALA A 471 2.62 -29.00 -24.09
C ALA A 471 3.08 -27.94 -23.08
N ASP A 472 2.28 -26.88 -22.86
CA ASP A 472 2.60 -25.81 -21.89
C ASP A 472 2.59 -26.35 -20.46
N PHE A 473 1.57 -27.16 -20.12
CA PHE A 473 1.43 -27.75 -18.80
C PHE A 473 2.55 -28.75 -18.52
N LYS A 474 2.89 -29.60 -19.52
CA LYS A 474 4.05 -30.51 -19.43
C LYS A 474 5.35 -29.74 -19.20
N GLY A 475 5.58 -28.62 -19.90
CA GLY A 475 6.76 -27.80 -19.72
C GLY A 475 6.92 -27.29 -18.28
N ILE A 476 5.81 -26.99 -17.58
CA ILE A 476 5.84 -26.62 -16.15
C ILE A 476 6.12 -27.83 -15.27
N ILE A 477 5.50 -28.98 -15.55
CA ILE A 477 5.74 -30.24 -14.82
C ILE A 477 7.21 -30.66 -14.92
N ASP A 478 7.82 -30.53 -16.08
CA ASP A 478 9.21 -30.89 -16.36
C ASP A 478 10.22 -29.99 -15.63
N ALA A 479 9.82 -28.85 -15.09
CA ALA A 479 10.68 -28.03 -14.21
C ALA A 479 11.20 -28.82 -12.97
N TRP A 480 10.53 -29.88 -12.57
CA TRP A 480 10.95 -30.78 -11.49
C TRP A 480 11.91 -31.89 -11.92
N LYS A 481 12.27 -31.96 -13.18
CA LYS A 481 13.20 -32.99 -13.70
C LYS A 481 14.68 -32.66 -13.51
N LYS A 482 15.01 -31.49 -12.97
CA LYS A 482 16.37 -31.00 -12.76
C LYS A 482 16.95 -31.43 -11.41
#